data_c08ae9c8263eba360ed60641a2447eab
#
_entry.id   c08ae9c8263eba360ed60641a2447eab
#
_cell.length_a   1.000
_cell.length_b   1.000
_cell.length_c   1.000
_cell.angle_alpha   90.00
_cell.angle_beta   90.00
_cell.angle_gamma   90.00
#
_symmetry.space_group_name_H-M   'P 1'
#
loop_
_entity.id
_entity.type
_entity.pdbx_description
1 polymer ?
#
loop_
_entity_poly.entity_id
_entity_poly.type
_entity_poly.pdbx_seq_one_letter_code
_entity_poly.pdbx_strand_id
1 'polypeptide(L)'
;MEKYLIEFSAVAMQRQDFKKTDDMFNRVLGKDHIAVVCLMENLYTGTRFVIANAHIHWDPAYRDVKLVQVALLLEEIEKIANGFAKYPPPKPTMDGDLSTPSELSTSTPPPHADESDGSNLDAVNVTVDGNEPTTDADNQPPPNPSTQSSRPPPVYTDGSKIPLIICGDFNSGPDSGVCEFLSTGSLPPDHPDFMSHMYGRYTSEGIRHRLGLKNAYAAPGAGELPLTNYTPSFQGVIDYVWYSAANVAVTSVLGEVNRGYLEKVVGFPNAHFPSECVSSFNFMYSHNYTSDPPFGWLHSHVCIMAKFRVKPPRDTRPTTAVFHNRS
;
A
#
# COMPACT_ATOMS: atom_id res chain seq x y z
N MET A 1 7.33 16.17 2.80
CA MET A 1 6.37 15.17 2.32
C MET A 1 5.48 15.81 1.28
N GLU A 2 5.33 15.22 0.10
CA GLU A 2 4.41 15.64 -0.95
C GLU A 2 3.36 14.56 -1.18
N LYS A 3 2.17 14.95 -1.63
CA LYS A 3 1.06 14.03 -1.92
C LYS A 3 0.44 14.36 -3.27
N TYR A 4 0.06 13.33 -4.01
CA TYR A 4 -0.63 13.40 -5.28
C TYR A 4 -1.93 12.63 -5.18
N LEU A 5 -3.01 13.22 -5.67
CA LEU A 5 -4.29 12.57 -5.88
C LEU A 5 -4.37 12.13 -7.34
N ILE A 6 -4.66 10.86 -7.59
CA ILE A 6 -4.88 10.30 -8.91
C ILE A 6 -6.37 9.99 -9.03
N GLU A 7 -7.08 10.77 -9.82
CA GLU A 7 -8.45 10.49 -10.23
C GLU A 7 -8.41 9.70 -11.54
N PHE A 8 -8.77 8.44 -11.52
CA PHE A 8 -8.61 7.55 -12.69
C PHE A 8 -9.38 8.04 -13.91
N SER A 9 -10.60 8.57 -13.72
CA SER A 9 -11.39 9.15 -14.78
C SER A 9 -10.71 10.39 -15.41
N ALA A 10 -10.14 11.27 -14.58
CA ALA A 10 -9.45 12.46 -15.05
C ALA A 10 -8.18 12.11 -15.83
N VAL A 11 -7.38 11.15 -15.33
CA VAL A 11 -6.20 10.66 -16.03
C VAL A 11 -6.56 10.00 -17.36
N ALA A 12 -7.60 9.17 -17.39
CA ALA A 12 -8.08 8.54 -18.62
C ALA A 12 -8.57 9.59 -19.65
N MET A 13 -9.26 10.64 -19.19
CA MET A 13 -9.72 11.74 -20.07
C MET A 13 -8.60 12.51 -20.74
N GLN A 14 -7.46 12.69 -20.06
CA GLN A 14 -6.29 13.40 -20.58
C GLN A 14 -5.50 12.60 -21.61
N ARG A 15 -5.70 11.28 -21.69
CA ARG A 15 -4.97 10.42 -22.61
C ARG A 15 -5.46 10.57 -24.05
N GLN A 16 -4.52 10.82 -24.96
CA GLN A 16 -4.83 10.93 -26.40
C GLN A 16 -4.91 9.56 -27.08
N ASP A 17 -4.24 8.55 -26.53
CA ASP A 17 -4.23 7.17 -27.03
C ASP A 17 -5.49 6.38 -26.65
N PHE A 18 -6.27 6.87 -25.71
CA PHE A 18 -7.60 6.35 -25.44
C PHE A 18 -8.60 6.99 -26.41
N LYS A 19 -9.03 6.21 -27.39
CA LYS A 19 -10.19 6.63 -28.18
C LYS A 19 -11.38 6.77 -27.24
N LYS A 20 -12.05 7.90 -27.29
CA LYS A 20 -13.27 8.17 -26.51
C LYS A 20 -14.44 7.38 -27.12
N THR A 21 -14.37 6.06 -26.98
CA THR A 21 -15.39 5.12 -27.39
C THR A 21 -16.52 5.07 -26.38
N ASP A 22 -17.65 4.52 -26.75
CA ASP A 22 -18.77 4.29 -25.82
C ASP A 22 -18.33 3.41 -24.64
N ASP A 23 -17.45 2.43 -24.86
CA ASP A 23 -16.87 1.62 -23.81
C ASP A 23 -16.11 2.45 -22.79
N MET A 24 -15.28 3.39 -23.24
CA MET A 24 -14.53 4.26 -22.35
C MET A 24 -15.47 5.12 -21.50
N PHE A 25 -16.48 5.76 -22.11
CA PHE A 25 -17.43 6.60 -21.40
C PHE A 25 -18.29 5.81 -20.40
N ASN A 26 -18.84 4.69 -20.85
CA ASN A 26 -19.80 3.93 -20.03
C ASN A 26 -19.11 3.09 -18.95
N ARG A 27 -17.87 2.67 -19.19
CA ARG A 27 -17.18 1.74 -18.28
C ARG A 27 -16.13 2.42 -17.40
N VAL A 28 -15.26 3.26 -17.95
CA VAL A 28 -14.11 3.83 -17.21
C VAL A 28 -14.41 5.24 -16.69
N LEU A 29 -14.87 6.14 -17.55
CA LEU A 29 -14.99 7.57 -17.19
C LEU A 29 -16.11 7.86 -16.20
N GLY A 30 -17.12 6.99 -16.14
CA GLY A 30 -18.23 7.11 -15.17
C GLY A 30 -17.86 6.57 -13.77
N LYS A 31 -16.57 6.22 -13.51
CA LYS A 31 -16.11 5.68 -12.22
C LYS A 31 -15.22 6.71 -11.51
N ASP A 32 -15.59 7.07 -10.30
CA ASP A 32 -14.98 8.13 -9.47
C ASP A 32 -13.89 7.64 -8.50
N HIS A 33 -13.32 6.48 -8.77
CA HIS A 33 -12.27 5.88 -7.95
C HIS A 33 -10.96 6.67 -8.04
N ILE A 34 -10.25 6.70 -6.91
CA ILE A 34 -9.05 7.50 -6.74
C ILE A 34 -7.91 6.66 -6.13
N ALA A 35 -6.70 7.19 -6.28
CA ALA A 35 -5.54 6.74 -5.52
C ALA A 35 -4.78 7.94 -4.95
N VAL A 36 -4.08 7.72 -3.85
CA VAL A 36 -3.19 8.72 -3.25
C VAL A 36 -1.76 8.20 -3.33
N VAL A 37 -0.83 9.06 -3.78
CA VAL A 37 0.60 8.77 -3.80
C VAL A 37 1.31 9.78 -2.91
N CYS A 38 2.07 9.28 -1.95
CA CYS A 38 2.87 10.08 -1.03
C CYS A 38 4.36 9.92 -1.33
N LEU A 39 5.07 11.04 -1.49
CA LEU A 39 6.52 11.10 -1.57
C LEU A 39 7.08 11.43 -0.20
N MET A 40 7.91 10.56 0.32
CA MET A 40 8.51 10.70 1.64
C MET A 40 10.03 10.63 1.54
N GLU A 41 10.72 11.42 2.36
CA GLU A 41 12.17 11.38 2.50
C GLU A 41 12.52 11.34 3.98
N ASN A 42 13.39 10.42 4.37
CA ASN A 42 13.91 10.35 5.72
C ASN A 42 14.90 11.49 5.94
N LEU A 43 14.63 12.35 6.90
CA LEU A 43 15.40 13.57 7.16
C LEU A 43 16.86 13.31 7.57
N TYR A 44 17.13 12.16 8.17
CA TYR A 44 18.46 11.80 8.67
C TYR A 44 19.31 11.06 7.63
N THR A 45 18.68 10.20 6.83
CA THR A 45 19.40 9.33 5.89
C THR A 45 19.26 9.77 4.44
N GLY A 46 18.32 10.66 4.13
CA GLY A 46 17.95 11.02 2.75
C GLY A 46 17.31 9.86 1.97
N THR A 47 16.92 8.80 2.65
CA THR A 47 16.24 7.67 1.99
C THR A 47 14.84 8.07 1.58
N ARG A 48 14.53 7.92 0.30
CA ARG A 48 13.23 8.24 -0.29
C ARG A 48 12.32 7.03 -0.33
N PHE A 49 11.01 7.31 -0.27
CA PHE A 49 9.94 6.31 -0.40
C PHE A 49 8.82 6.86 -1.24
N VAL A 50 8.22 6.01 -2.05
CA VAL A 50 6.93 6.26 -2.69
C VAL A 50 5.93 5.29 -2.07
N ILE A 51 4.87 5.83 -1.48
CA ILE A 51 3.79 5.03 -0.90
C ILE A 51 2.51 5.39 -1.62
N ALA A 52 1.84 4.41 -2.20
CA ALA A 52 0.57 4.58 -2.88
C ALA A 52 -0.52 3.78 -2.15
N ASN A 53 -1.72 4.33 -2.14
CA ASN A 53 -2.92 3.65 -1.67
C ASN A 53 -4.04 3.84 -2.68
N ALA A 54 -4.73 2.75 -3.04
CA ALA A 54 -5.78 2.76 -4.04
C ALA A 54 -6.98 1.92 -3.61
N HIS A 55 -8.17 2.35 -3.99
CA HIS A 55 -9.37 1.53 -3.95
C HIS A 55 -9.89 1.39 -5.38
N ILE A 56 -9.74 0.19 -5.94
CA ILE A 56 -10.09 -0.13 -7.32
C ILE A 56 -11.58 -0.49 -7.43
N HIS A 57 -12.17 -0.34 -8.60
CA HIS A 57 -13.59 -0.60 -8.82
C HIS A 57 -14.03 -1.97 -8.28
N TRP A 58 -15.16 -2.00 -7.59
CA TRP A 58 -15.59 -3.17 -6.81
C TRP A 58 -16.26 -4.26 -7.65
N ASP A 59 -17.05 -3.91 -8.68
CA ASP A 59 -17.93 -4.83 -9.39
C ASP A 59 -17.15 -5.91 -10.16
N PRO A 60 -17.37 -7.20 -9.88
CA PRO A 60 -16.69 -8.29 -10.59
C PRO A 60 -17.02 -8.38 -12.09
N ALA A 61 -18.11 -7.76 -12.53
CA ALA A 61 -18.46 -7.67 -13.95
C ALA A 61 -17.61 -6.66 -14.75
N TYR A 62 -16.72 -5.90 -14.07
CA TYR A 62 -15.89 -4.87 -14.67
C TYR A 62 -14.40 -5.17 -14.53
N ARG A 63 -13.97 -6.38 -14.88
CA ARG A 63 -12.56 -6.80 -14.81
C ARG A 63 -11.65 -5.93 -15.68
N ASP A 64 -12.14 -5.54 -16.83
CA ASP A 64 -11.49 -4.60 -17.76
C ASP A 64 -11.23 -3.23 -17.14
N VAL A 65 -12.21 -2.68 -16.45
CA VAL A 65 -12.09 -1.38 -15.74
C VAL A 65 -11.03 -1.46 -14.65
N LYS A 66 -11.00 -2.55 -13.88
CA LYS A 66 -9.98 -2.79 -12.86
C LYS A 66 -8.58 -2.82 -13.47
N LEU A 67 -8.38 -3.53 -14.58
CA LEU A 67 -7.11 -3.53 -15.31
C LEU A 67 -6.72 -2.12 -15.78
N VAL A 68 -7.66 -1.38 -16.37
CA VAL A 68 -7.40 0.00 -16.83
C VAL A 68 -7.02 0.90 -15.66
N GLN A 69 -7.74 0.84 -14.53
CA GLN A 69 -7.43 1.64 -13.35
C GLN A 69 -6.04 1.32 -12.79
N VAL A 70 -5.69 0.04 -12.68
CA VAL A 70 -4.37 -0.37 -12.19
C VAL A 70 -3.25 0.01 -13.18
N ALA A 71 -3.49 -0.11 -14.49
CA ALA A 71 -2.50 0.34 -15.49
C ALA A 71 -2.25 1.85 -15.41
N LEU A 72 -3.32 2.65 -15.28
CA LEU A 72 -3.21 4.09 -15.07
C LEU A 72 -2.46 4.43 -13.77
N LEU A 73 -2.78 3.73 -12.68
CA LEU A 73 -2.11 3.90 -11.40
C LEU A 73 -0.59 3.70 -11.52
N LEU A 74 -0.17 2.59 -12.13
CA LEU A 74 1.26 2.25 -12.22
C LEU A 74 2.01 3.22 -13.15
N GLU A 75 1.40 3.65 -14.26
CA GLU A 75 1.99 4.66 -15.14
C GLU A 75 2.15 6.01 -14.43
N GLU A 76 1.17 6.45 -13.65
CA GLU A 76 1.29 7.70 -12.87
C GLU A 76 2.32 7.56 -11.75
N ILE A 77 2.38 6.42 -11.05
CA ILE A 77 3.43 6.16 -10.05
C ILE A 77 4.81 6.21 -10.69
N GLU A 78 5.03 5.61 -11.86
CA GLU A 78 6.31 5.68 -12.57
C GLU A 78 6.70 7.12 -12.92
N LYS A 79 5.76 7.94 -13.41
CA LYS A 79 6.00 9.36 -13.71
C LYS A 79 6.39 10.14 -12.45
N ILE A 80 5.61 9.98 -11.37
CA ILE A 80 5.82 10.66 -10.09
C ILE A 80 7.17 10.24 -9.50
N ALA A 81 7.48 8.95 -9.46
CA ALA A 81 8.74 8.43 -8.92
C ALA A 81 9.96 8.92 -9.74
N ASN A 82 9.86 8.96 -11.07
CA ASN A 82 10.90 9.50 -11.94
C ASN A 82 11.09 11.01 -11.75
N GLY A 83 10.03 11.75 -11.47
CA GLY A 83 10.09 13.15 -11.04
C GLY A 83 10.85 13.29 -9.73
N PHE A 84 10.45 12.50 -8.73
CA PHE A 84 11.04 12.51 -7.39
C PHE A 84 12.53 12.11 -7.38
N ALA A 85 12.95 11.20 -8.25
CA ALA A 85 14.36 10.83 -8.38
C ALA A 85 15.26 12.03 -8.73
N LYS A 86 14.72 13.04 -9.41
CA LYS A 86 15.46 14.25 -9.84
C LYS A 86 15.57 15.33 -8.77
N TYR A 87 14.90 15.17 -7.63
CA TYR A 87 14.97 16.15 -6.56
C TYR A 87 16.39 16.23 -6.01
N PRO A 88 16.85 17.41 -5.59
CA PRO A 88 18.17 17.56 -4.96
C PRO A 88 18.20 16.73 -3.66
N PRO A 89 19.38 16.25 -3.23
CA PRO A 89 19.52 15.63 -1.93
C PRO A 89 19.17 16.64 -0.82
N PRO A 90 18.68 16.15 0.35
CA PRO A 90 18.38 17.01 1.47
C PRO A 90 19.64 17.80 1.88
N LYS A 91 19.46 19.06 2.20
CA LYS A 91 20.57 19.87 2.75
C LYS A 91 20.92 19.30 4.13
N PRO A 92 22.22 19.15 4.47
CA PRO A 92 22.61 18.77 5.81
C PRO A 92 22.02 19.78 6.79
N THR A 93 21.16 19.32 7.70
CA THR A 93 20.73 20.15 8.84
C THR A 93 21.94 20.32 9.73
N MET A 94 22.53 21.52 9.76
CA MET A 94 23.46 21.91 10.80
C MET A 94 22.70 21.88 12.13
N ASP A 95 23.25 21.18 13.12
CA ASP A 95 22.70 21.14 14.48
C ASP A 95 22.48 22.57 14.98
N GLY A 96 21.26 22.96 15.21
CA GLY A 96 20.94 24.24 15.86
C GLY A 96 19.56 24.83 15.62
N ASP A 97 18.82 24.37 14.62
CA ASP A 97 17.51 24.98 14.35
C ASP A 97 16.38 23.92 14.30
N LEU A 98 16.15 23.26 15.43
CA LEU A 98 14.89 22.59 15.73
C LEU A 98 13.90 23.64 16.22
N SER A 99 13.49 24.57 15.35
CA SER A 99 12.24 25.28 15.56
C SER A 99 11.12 24.22 15.46
N THR A 100 10.58 23.88 16.64
CA THR A 100 9.35 23.11 16.79
C THR A 100 8.31 23.64 15.81
N PRO A 101 7.61 22.78 15.05
CA PRO A 101 6.48 23.22 14.27
C PRO A 101 5.51 23.93 15.21
N SER A 102 5.22 25.19 14.93
CA SER A 102 4.25 25.99 15.67
C SER A 102 2.96 25.19 15.80
N GLU A 103 2.54 25.01 17.04
CA GLU A 103 1.30 24.34 17.42
C GLU A 103 0.15 24.93 16.61
N LEU A 104 -0.50 24.08 15.85
CA LEU A 104 -1.78 24.38 15.23
C LEU A 104 -2.77 24.59 16.38
N SER A 105 -3.19 25.84 16.57
CA SER A 105 -4.13 26.24 17.60
C SER A 105 -5.41 25.40 17.52
N THR A 106 -5.52 24.42 18.42
CA THR A 106 -6.76 23.70 18.67
C THR A 106 -7.65 24.58 19.55
N SER A 107 -8.69 25.14 18.94
CA SER A 107 -9.81 25.71 19.68
C SER A 107 -10.56 24.58 20.40
N THR A 108 -10.43 24.52 21.69
CA THR A 108 -11.18 23.66 22.60
C THR A 108 -12.68 24.01 22.58
N PRO A 109 -13.59 23.06 22.42
CA PRO A 109 -15.00 23.28 22.75
C PRO A 109 -15.21 23.23 24.28
N PRO A 110 -16.25 23.92 24.82
CA PRO A 110 -16.48 24.03 26.26
C PRO A 110 -16.92 22.70 26.88
N PRO A 111 -16.73 22.51 28.18
CA PRO A 111 -17.02 21.29 28.89
C PRO A 111 -18.52 21.10 29.09
N HIS A 112 -19.04 19.94 28.71
CA HIS A 112 -20.34 19.47 29.18
C HIS A 112 -20.15 18.66 30.47
N ALA A 113 -21.08 18.94 31.40
CA ALA A 113 -21.10 18.44 32.76
C ALA A 113 -21.39 16.93 32.85
N ASP A 114 -20.91 16.36 33.91
CA ASP A 114 -21.05 14.99 34.44
C ASP A 114 -22.43 14.36 34.31
N GLU A 115 -22.47 13.11 33.90
CA GLU A 115 -23.26 12.11 34.63
C GLU A 115 -22.47 10.79 34.71
N SER A 116 -22.23 10.38 35.94
CA SER A 116 -21.60 9.14 36.36
C SER A 116 -22.55 7.97 36.18
N ASP A 117 -22.12 6.90 35.51
CA ASP A 117 -22.60 5.57 35.90
C ASP A 117 -21.45 4.56 35.77
N GLY A 118 -21.18 3.90 36.89
CA GLY A 118 -20.11 2.93 37.02
C GLY A 118 -20.57 1.54 36.60
N SER A 119 -19.79 0.95 35.69
CA SER A 119 -19.75 -0.51 35.58
C SER A 119 -18.32 -0.97 35.35
N ASN A 120 -17.79 -1.60 36.37
CA ASN A 120 -16.57 -2.40 36.39
C ASN A 120 -16.64 -3.47 35.31
N LEU A 121 -15.70 -3.45 34.38
CA LEU A 121 -15.39 -4.60 33.55
C LEU A 121 -13.96 -5.04 33.87
N ASP A 122 -13.88 -6.16 34.56
CA ASP A 122 -12.64 -6.86 34.90
C ASP A 122 -11.84 -7.20 33.64
N ALA A 123 -10.61 -6.71 33.61
CA ALA A 123 -9.62 -7.12 32.61
C ALA A 123 -9.20 -8.56 32.91
N VAL A 124 -9.60 -9.48 32.04
CA VAL A 124 -9.11 -10.88 32.06
C VAL A 124 -7.67 -10.89 31.56
N ASN A 125 -6.76 -11.02 32.48
CA ASN A 125 -5.33 -11.21 32.23
C ASN A 125 -5.10 -12.69 31.89
N VAL A 126 -4.92 -13.01 30.60
CA VAL A 126 -4.55 -14.38 30.18
C VAL A 126 -3.03 -14.47 30.24
N THR A 127 -2.52 -15.02 31.32
CA THR A 127 -1.13 -15.50 31.41
C THR A 127 -0.99 -16.82 30.64
N VAL A 128 -0.20 -16.80 29.58
CA VAL A 128 0.26 -18.04 28.92
C VAL A 128 1.61 -18.41 29.52
N ASP A 129 1.61 -19.47 30.33
CA ASP A 129 2.82 -20.14 30.78
C ASP A 129 3.47 -20.84 29.58
N GLY A 130 4.65 -20.41 29.20
CA GLY A 130 5.50 -21.02 28.20
C GLY A 130 6.95 -20.65 28.48
N ASN A 131 7.63 -21.50 29.24
CA ASN A 131 9.04 -21.39 29.57
C ASN A 131 9.88 -21.65 28.32
N GLU A 132 10.45 -20.58 27.71
CA GLU A 132 11.63 -20.67 26.85
C GLU A 132 12.67 -19.64 27.32
N PRO A 133 13.97 -19.97 27.27
CA PRO A 133 15.02 -19.12 27.82
C PRO A 133 15.22 -17.89 26.90
N THR A 134 14.82 -16.74 27.41
CA THR A 134 15.11 -15.44 26.80
C THR A 134 16.61 -15.16 26.87
N THR A 135 17.28 -15.16 25.72
CA THR A 135 18.59 -14.53 25.59
C THR A 135 18.42 -13.01 25.65
N ASP A 136 19.14 -12.37 26.57
CA ASP A 136 19.13 -10.93 26.86
C ASP A 136 19.66 -10.05 25.70
N ALA A 137 18.99 -10.07 24.54
CA ALA A 137 19.40 -9.23 23.40
C ALA A 137 18.49 -8.02 23.14
N ASP A 138 17.35 -7.89 23.85
CA ASP A 138 16.32 -6.87 23.54
C ASP A 138 16.29 -5.68 24.51
N ASN A 139 17.24 -5.58 25.44
CA ASN A 139 17.33 -4.50 26.41
C ASN A 139 18.43 -3.47 26.11
N GLN A 140 18.76 -3.25 24.83
CA GLN A 140 19.57 -2.09 24.49
C GLN A 140 18.66 -0.85 24.40
N PRO A 141 19.00 0.24 25.12
CA PRO A 141 18.32 1.51 24.94
C PRO A 141 18.43 1.94 23.46
N PRO A 142 17.42 2.63 22.91
CA PRO A 142 17.47 3.09 21.53
C PRO A 142 18.79 3.84 21.29
N PRO A 143 19.49 3.61 20.17
CA PRO A 143 20.78 4.23 19.90
C PRO A 143 20.64 5.75 19.98
N ASN A 144 21.55 6.34 20.72
CA ASN A 144 21.62 7.78 20.95
C ASN A 144 21.60 8.51 19.60
N PRO A 145 20.72 9.51 19.38
CA PRO A 145 20.59 10.19 18.09
C PRO A 145 21.85 10.94 17.60
N SER A 146 22.89 10.98 18.42
CA SER A 146 24.16 11.65 18.09
C SER A 146 25.15 10.83 17.22
N THR A 147 24.87 9.58 16.89
CA THR A 147 25.62 8.86 15.84
C THR A 147 25.02 9.14 14.47
N GLN A 148 25.25 10.34 13.94
CA GLN A 148 24.96 10.66 12.55
C GLN A 148 25.64 9.61 11.67
N SER A 149 24.85 8.96 10.84
CA SER A 149 25.35 8.07 9.80
C SER A 149 26.35 8.84 8.93
N SER A 150 27.61 8.52 9.00
CA SER A 150 28.67 9.10 8.16
C SER A 150 28.52 8.73 6.67
N ARG A 151 27.41 8.09 6.32
CA ARG A 151 27.12 7.66 4.96
C ARG A 151 26.42 8.77 4.20
N PRO A 152 26.92 9.18 3.01
CA PRO A 152 26.23 10.18 2.20
C PRO A 152 24.81 9.72 1.83
N PRO A 153 23.85 10.66 1.68
CA PRO A 153 22.50 10.33 1.28
C PRO A 153 22.47 9.56 -0.05
N PRO A 154 21.51 8.64 -0.21
CA PRO A 154 21.38 7.86 -1.46
C PRO A 154 21.13 8.78 -2.66
N VAL A 155 21.76 8.47 -3.79
CA VAL A 155 21.49 9.12 -5.07
C VAL A 155 20.61 8.19 -5.90
N TYR A 156 19.49 8.71 -6.39
CA TYR A 156 18.54 7.99 -7.22
C TYR A 156 18.71 8.39 -8.69
N THR A 157 19.07 7.46 -9.55
CA THR A 157 19.25 7.69 -11.00
C THR A 157 17.91 7.75 -11.74
N ASP A 158 16.93 7.01 -11.23
CA ASP A 158 15.57 6.93 -11.76
C ASP A 158 14.59 6.46 -10.67
N GLY A 159 13.29 6.56 -10.96
CA GLY A 159 12.23 6.22 -10.02
C GLY A 159 12.20 4.75 -9.59
N SER A 160 12.73 3.83 -10.42
CA SER A 160 12.75 2.39 -10.09
C SER A 160 13.72 2.04 -8.95
N LYS A 161 14.62 2.96 -8.61
CA LYS A 161 15.55 2.81 -7.49
C LYS A 161 14.98 3.27 -6.16
N ILE A 162 13.88 4.01 -6.20
CA ILE A 162 13.20 4.47 -4.97
C ILE A 162 12.35 3.31 -4.42
N PRO A 163 12.47 2.99 -3.13
CA PRO A 163 11.54 2.09 -2.44
C PRO A 163 10.08 2.46 -2.70
N LEU A 164 9.30 1.51 -3.21
CA LEU A 164 7.88 1.68 -3.54
C LEU A 164 7.05 0.65 -2.77
N ILE A 165 5.97 1.12 -2.17
CA ILE A 165 4.93 0.29 -1.56
C ILE A 165 3.58 0.75 -2.13
N ILE A 166 2.76 -0.18 -2.59
CA ILE A 166 1.40 0.07 -3.07
C ILE A 166 0.46 -0.82 -2.27
N CYS A 167 -0.50 -0.25 -1.61
CA CYS A 167 -1.46 -0.97 -0.81
C CYS A 167 -2.90 -0.55 -1.14
N GLY A 168 -3.85 -1.36 -0.72
CA GLY A 168 -5.27 -1.06 -0.86
C GLY A 168 -6.12 -2.24 -1.23
N ASP A 169 -7.39 -1.93 -1.44
CA ASP A 169 -8.38 -2.86 -1.97
C ASP A 169 -8.34 -2.82 -3.51
N PHE A 170 -7.85 -3.91 -4.10
CA PHE A 170 -7.81 -4.06 -5.56
C PHE A 170 -9.08 -4.71 -6.11
N ASN A 171 -9.99 -5.12 -5.24
CA ASN A 171 -11.24 -5.79 -5.61
C ASN A 171 -11.06 -6.92 -6.63
N SER A 172 -9.92 -7.60 -6.56
CA SER A 172 -9.45 -8.58 -7.55
C SER A 172 -8.79 -9.75 -6.86
N GLY A 173 -9.22 -10.96 -7.19
CA GLY A 173 -8.64 -12.18 -6.62
C GLY A 173 -7.22 -12.46 -7.13
N PRO A 174 -6.50 -13.40 -6.50
CA PRO A 174 -5.12 -13.76 -6.87
C PRO A 174 -4.97 -14.22 -8.34
N ASP A 175 -5.99 -14.84 -8.90
CA ASP A 175 -5.99 -15.38 -10.28
C ASP A 175 -6.46 -14.34 -11.32
N SER A 176 -6.65 -13.09 -10.95
CA SER A 176 -7.10 -12.03 -11.85
C SER A 176 -5.96 -11.47 -12.70
N GLY A 177 -6.30 -10.91 -13.86
CA GLY A 177 -5.35 -10.17 -14.68
C GLY A 177 -4.72 -8.96 -13.94
N VAL A 178 -5.41 -8.39 -12.95
CA VAL A 178 -4.84 -7.34 -12.08
C VAL A 178 -3.65 -7.87 -11.29
N CYS A 179 -3.79 -9.01 -10.61
CA CYS A 179 -2.70 -9.62 -9.84
C CYS A 179 -1.60 -10.18 -10.75
N GLU A 180 -1.95 -10.72 -11.90
CA GLU A 180 -0.99 -11.13 -12.91
C GLU A 180 -0.17 -9.94 -13.39
N PHE A 181 -0.81 -8.83 -13.77
CA PHE A 181 -0.12 -7.63 -14.22
C PHE A 181 0.83 -7.07 -13.16
N LEU A 182 0.36 -6.91 -11.92
CA LEU A 182 1.18 -6.41 -10.81
C LEU A 182 2.41 -7.30 -10.55
N SER A 183 2.26 -8.62 -10.65
CA SER A 183 3.33 -9.58 -10.33
C SER A 183 4.31 -9.82 -11.48
N THR A 184 3.83 -9.88 -12.73
CA THR A 184 4.64 -10.18 -13.92
C THR A 184 5.22 -8.95 -14.59
N GLY A 185 4.55 -7.79 -14.44
CA GLY A 185 4.92 -6.53 -15.06
C GLY A 185 4.38 -6.33 -16.48
N SER A 186 3.63 -7.28 -17.03
CA SER A 186 3.02 -7.12 -18.35
C SER A 186 1.83 -8.04 -18.58
N LEU A 187 0.88 -7.58 -19.41
CA LEU A 187 -0.18 -8.41 -19.97
C LEU A 187 -0.28 -8.18 -21.48
N PRO A 188 -0.65 -9.23 -22.25
CA PRO A 188 -0.87 -9.11 -23.69
C PRO A 188 -2.15 -8.29 -23.99
N PRO A 189 -2.26 -7.74 -25.22
CA PRO A 189 -3.39 -6.89 -25.60
C PRO A 189 -4.74 -7.63 -25.66
N ASP A 190 -4.70 -8.93 -25.83
CA ASP A 190 -5.87 -9.82 -25.93
C ASP A 190 -6.18 -10.56 -24.63
N HIS A 191 -5.63 -10.08 -23.50
CA HIS A 191 -5.88 -10.72 -22.21
C HIS A 191 -7.39 -10.80 -21.92
N PRO A 192 -7.91 -11.94 -21.43
CA PRO A 192 -9.37 -12.18 -21.25
C PRO A 192 -10.05 -11.15 -20.36
N ASP A 193 -9.32 -10.56 -19.39
CA ASP A 193 -9.88 -9.55 -18.49
C ASP A 193 -10.09 -8.19 -19.14
N PHE A 194 -9.64 -7.94 -20.37
CA PHE A 194 -10.11 -6.80 -21.15
C PHE A 194 -11.53 -7.00 -21.70
N MET A 195 -12.09 -8.21 -21.61
CA MET A 195 -13.48 -8.54 -21.94
C MET A 195 -13.87 -8.12 -23.38
N SER A 196 -12.92 -8.13 -24.30
CA SER A 196 -13.08 -7.67 -25.70
C SER A 196 -13.43 -6.19 -25.87
N HIS A 197 -13.34 -5.38 -24.79
CA HIS A 197 -13.48 -3.93 -24.87
C HIS A 197 -12.21 -3.26 -25.38
N MET A 198 -12.37 -2.07 -25.98
CA MET A 198 -11.28 -1.34 -26.66
C MET A 198 -10.78 -0.18 -25.80
N TYR A 199 -9.53 -0.27 -25.35
CA TYR A 199 -8.87 0.72 -24.49
C TYR A 199 -7.57 1.25 -25.14
N GLY A 200 -7.64 1.65 -26.40
CA GLY A 200 -6.53 2.24 -27.14
C GLY A 200 -5.30 1.34 -27.10
N ARG A 201 -4.16 1.90 -26.68
CA ARG A 201 -2.88 1.19 -26.60
C ARG A 201 -2.93 -0.05 -25.71
N TYR A 202 -3.70 -0.04 -24.65
CA TYR A 202 -3.78 -1.17 -23.74
C TYR A 202 -4.28 -2.45 -24.40
N THR A 203 -5.21 -2.31 -25.35
CA THR A 203 -5.77 -3.43 -26.09
C THR A 203 -5.19 -3.61 -27.51
N SER A 204 -4.23 -2.78 -27.93
CA SER A 204 -3.49 -2.97 -29.20
C SER A 204 -2.03 -3.38 -29.00
N GLU A 205 -1.40 -2.98 -27.89
CA GLU A 205 0.02 -3.24 -27.59
C GLU A 205 0.23 -4.02 -26.28
N GLY A 206 -0.84 -4.16 -25.47
CA GLY A 206 -0.77 -4.66 -24.11
C GLY A 206 -0.35 -3.59 -23.09
N ILE A 207 -0.28 -3.99 -21.81
CA ILE A 207 0.14 -3.14 -20.70
C ILE A 207 1.44 -3.62 -20.10
N ARG A 208 2.27 -2.68 -19.61
CA ARG A 208 3.60 -2.98 -19.04
C ARG A 208 3.99 -2.00 -17.95
N HIS A 209 4.72 -2.49 -16.95
CA HIS A 209 5.44 -1.66 -15.98
C HIS A 209 6.80 -2.29 -15.62
N ARG A 210 7.71 -1.49 -15.04
CA ARG A 210 9.07 -1.92 -14.67
C ARG A 210 9.34 -1.83 -13.17
N LEU A 211 8.30 -1.81 -12.35
CA LEU A 211 8.39 -1.58 -10.91
C LEU A 211 8.90 -2.80 -10.13
N GLY A 212 8.91 -3.99 -10.72
CA GLY A 212 9.42 -5.22 -10.09
C GLY A 212 8.69 -5.55 -8.80
N LEU A 213 7.36 -5.49 -8.84
CA LEU A 213 6.49 -5.66 -7.69
C LEU A 213 6.39 -7.12 -7.25
N LYS A 214 6.23 -7.31 -5.94
CA LYS A 214 5.83 -8.58 -5.32
C LYS A 214 4.81 -8.32 -4.23
N ASN A 215 3.90 -9.26 -4.03
CA ASN A 215 2.98 -9.24 -2.91
C ASN A 215 3.73 -9.59 -1.60
N ALA A 216 3.52 -8.82 -0.54
CA ALA A 216 4.17 -9.04 0.75
C ALA A 216 3.80 -10.38 1.37
N TYR A 217 2.57 -10.84 1.17
CA TYR A 217 2.09 -12.13 1.66
C TYR A 217 2.51 -13.33 0.81
N ALA A 218 3.08 -13.11 -0.36
CA ALA A 218 3.74 -14.15 -1.15
C ALA A 218 5.24 -14.26 -0.87
N ALA A 219 5.77 -13.50 0.10
CA ALA A 219 7.18 -13.58 0.48
C ALA A 219 7.47 -14.91 1.19
N PRO A 220 8.67 -15.52 0.99
CA PRO A 220 9.05 -16.74 1.70
C PRO A 220 8.91 -16.59 3.22
N GLY A 221 8.18 -17.50 3.86
CA GLY A 221 7.94 -17.48 5.31
C GLY A 221 6.83 -16.53 5.77
N ALA A 222 6.14 -15.82 4.87
CA ALA A 222 5.03 -14.94 5.23
C ALA A 222 3.79 -15.73 5.70
N GLY A 223 3.66 -17.01 5.34
CA GLY A 223 2.44 -17.78 5.51
C GLY A 223 1.41 -17.47 4.42
N GLU A 224 0.39 -18.30 4.34
CA GLU A 224 -0.72 -18.10 3.41
C GLU A 224 -1.78 -17.22 4.04
N LEU A 225 -2.26 -16.20 3.31
CA LEU A 225 -3.38 -15.37 3.73
C LEU A 225 -4.65 -15.88 3.02
N PRO A 226 -5.55 -16.57 3.73
CA PRO A 226 -6.69 -17.24 3.08
C PRO A 226 -7.77 -16.25 2.63
N LEU A 227 -7.89 -15.12 3.33
CA LEU A 227 -8.88 -14.09 3.03
C LEU A 227 -8.45 -12.73 3.59
N THR A 228 -8.92 -11.68 2.95
CA THR A 228 -8.91 -10.31 3.45
C THR A 228 -10.31 -9.73 3.54
N ASN A 229 -11.28 -10.38 2.91
CA ASN A 229 -12.69 -10.04 2.99
C ASN A 229 -13.52 -11.28 3.35
N TYR A 230 -14.47 -11.12 4.27
CA TYR A 230 -15.29 -12.20 4.78
C TYR A 230 -16.74 -11.76 4.96
N THR A 231 -17.59 -12.15 4.02
CA THR A 231 -19.04 -11.93 4.05
C THR A 231 -19.79 -13.26 3.88
N PRO A 232 -21.11 -13.30 4.09
CA PRO A 232 -21.91 -14.49 3.77
C PRO A 232 -21.85 -14.92 2.31
N SER A 233 -21.62 -13.96 1.39
CA SER A 233 -21.64 -14.20 -0.05
C SER A 233 -20.27 -14.21 -0.72
N PHE A 234 -19.23 -13.72 -0.02
CA PHE A 234 -17.88 -13.66 -0.55
C PHE A 234 -16.83 -13.85 0.54
N GLN A 235 -15.86 -14.72 0.26
CA GLN A 235 -14.69 -14.94 1.11
C GLN A 235 -13.47 -15.06 0.19
N GLY A 236 -12.49 -14.19 0.39
CA GLY A 236 -11.31 -14.20 -0.47
C GLY A 236 -10.33 -13.07 -0.20
N VAL A 237 -9.23 -13.10 -0.92
CA VAL A 237 -8.19 -12.08 -0.88
C VAL A 237 -8.44 -11.08 -1.99
N ILE A 238 -8.68 -9.82 -1.62
CA ILE A 238 -8.85 -8.69 -2.54
C ILE A 238 -8.04 -7.46 -2.14
N ASP A 239 -7.44 -7.50 -0.95
CA ASP A 239 -6.54 -6.49 -0.42
C ASP A 239 -5.10 -6.96 -0.47
N TYR A 240 -4.20 -6.07 -0.86
CA TYR A 240 -2.80 -6.42 -1.07
C TYR A 240 -1.85 -5.33 -0.57
N VAL A 241 -0.63 -5.77 -0.24
CA VAL A 241 0.53 -4.90 -0.05
C VAL A 241 1.59 -5.32 -1.07
N TRP A 242 1.69 -4.56 -2.15
CA TRP A 242 2.70 -4.74 -3.19
C TRP A 242 3.93 -3.90 -2.87
N TYR A 243 5.12 -4.39 -3.20
CA TYR A 243 6.36 -3.67 -2.93
C TYR A 243 7.42 -3.91 -4.01
N SER A 244 8.29 -2.92 -4.23
CA SER A 244 9.43 -3.05 -5.16
C SER A 244 10.50 -3.97 -4.57
N ALA A 245 10.53 -5.23 -5.02
CA ALA A 245 11.37 -6.27 -4.44
C ALA A 245 12.88 -6.02 -4.60
N ALA A 246 13.28 -5.16 -5.54
CA ALA A 246 14.68 -4.75 -5.69
C ALA A 246 15.16 -3.88 -4.52
N ASN A 247 14.28 -3.03 -3.96
CA ASN A 247 14.61 -1.95 -3.05
C ASN A 247 14.26 -2.24 -1.59
N VAL A 248 13.26 -3.08 -1.35
CA VAL A 248 12.81 -3.45 -0.01
C VAL A 248 12.71 -4.96 0.16
N ALA A 249 12.72 -5.41 1.40
CA ALA A 249 12.47 -6.80 1.78
C ALA A 249 11.41 -6.83 2.88
N VAL A 250 10.49 -7.77 2.77
CA VAL A 250 9.54 -8.08 3.85
C VAL A 250 10.29 -8.75 4.99
N THR A 251 10.05 -8.32 6.22
CA THR A 251 10.62 -8.91 7.43
C THR A 251 9.59 -9.66 8.26
N SER A 252 8.34 -9.22 8.22
CA SER A 252 7.20 -9.90 8.84
C SER A 252 5.90 -9.42 8.23
N VAL A 253 4.86 -10.21 8.37
CA VAL A 253 3.47 -9.86 8.03
C VAL A 253 2.56 -10.18 9.21
N LEU A 254 1.41 -9.52 9.28
CA LEU A 254 0.35 -9.90 10.23
C LEU A 254 -0.23 -11.24 9.78
N GLY A 255 -0.35 -12.18 10.70
CA GLY A 255 -0.92 -13.50 10.44
C GLY A 255 -2.42 -13.48 10.11
N GLU A 256 -2.94 -14.63 9.71
CA GLU A 256 -4.36 -14.82 9.41
C GLU A 256 -5.25 -14.69 10.66
N VAL A 257 -6.52 -14.37 10.44
CA VAL A 257 -7.55 -14.47 11.49
C VAL A 257 -7.74 -15.94 11.85
N ASN A 258 -7.89 -16.23 13.14
CA ASN A 258 -8.05 -17.60 13.64
C ASN A 258 -9.25 -18.30 12.97
N ARG A 259 -8.98 -19.42 12.30
CA ARG A 259 -10.01 -20.20 11.57
C ARG A 259 -11.13 -20.69 12.46
N GLY A 260 -10.82 -21.16 13.66
CA GLY A 260 -11.85 -21.60 14.62
C GLY A 260 -12.74 -20.45 15.12
N TYR A 261 -12.30 -19.19 14.99
CA TYR A 261 -13.16 -18.03 15.19
C TYR A 261 -14.04 -17.78 13.96
N LEU A 262 -13.49 -17.84 12.75
CA LEU A 262 -14.24 -17.60 11.51
C LEU A 262 -15.42 -18.58 11.35
N GLU A 263 -15.26 -19.83 11.79
CA GLU A 263 -16.33 -20.84 11.79
C GLU A 263 -17.54 -20.49 12.68
N LYS A 264 -17.36 -19.57 13.62
CA LYS A 264 -18.39 -19.16 14.58
C LYS A 264 -19.12 -17.88 14.20
N VAL A 265 -18.70 -17.22 13.13
CA VAL A 265 -19.26 -15.93 12.68
C VAL A 265 -19.68 -16.02 11.22
N VAL A 266 -20.70 -15.26 10.87
CA VAL A 266 -21.26 -15.24 9.51
C VAL A 266 -20.46 -14.33 8.58
N GLY A 267 -19.77 -13.35 9.16
CA GLY A 267 -19.00 -12.36 8.40
C GLY A 267 -18.54 -11.19 9.26
N PHE A 268 -17.91 -10.23 8.62
CA PHE A 268 -17.52 -8.96 9.20
C PHE A 268 -18.38 -7.83 8.62
N PRO A 269 -18.57 -6.70 9.37
CA PRO A 269 -18.23 -6.53 10.78
C PRO A 269 -19.17 -7.33 11.70
N ASN A 270 -18.73 -7.58 12.92
CA ASN A 270 -19.53 -8.24 13.95
C ASN A 270 -19.15 -7.68 15.35
N ALA A 271 -19.73 -8.21 16.42
CA ALA A 271 -19.50 -7.71 17.78
C ALA A 271 -18.03 -7.72 18.23
N HIS A 272 -17.21 -8.63 17.69
CA HIS A 272 -15.77 -8.72 18.01
C HIS A 272 -14.89 -7.93 17.05
N PHE A 273 -15.38 -7.65 15.83
CA PHE A 273 -14.78 -6.80 14.82
C PHE A 273 -15.80 -5.72 14.43
N PRO A 274 -16.03 -4.71 15.29
CA PRO A 274 -17.13 -3.76 15.13
C PRO A 274 -16.92 -2.72 14.03
N SER A 275 -15.68 -2.55 13.58
CA SER A 275 -15.34 -1.61 12.51
C SER A 275 -14.58 -2.31 11.41
N GLU A 276 -14.66 -1.76 10.20
CA GLU A 276 -13.76 -2.12 9.13
C GLU A 276 -12.32 -1.84 9.52
N CYS A 277 -11.53 -2.89 9.59
CA CYS A 277 -10.11 -2.73 9.46
C CYS A 277 -9.80 -2.59 7.97
N VAL A 278 -9.80 -1.36 7.47
CA VAL A 278 -9.35 -1.15 6.10
C VAL A 278 -7.87 -1.45 6.04
N SER A 279 -7.50 -2.39 5.18
CA SER A 279 -6.11 -2.71 4.91
C SER A 279 -5.37 -1.45 4.53
N SER A 280 -4.43 -1.06 5.38
CA SER A 280 -3.44 -0.02 5.17
C SER A 280 -3.96 1.35 4.70
N PHE A 281 -4.02 2.30 5.63
CA PHE A 281 -4.14 3.74 5.38
C PHE A 281 -5.30 4.23 4.48
N ASN A 282 -6.48 3.65 4.58
CA ASN A 282 -7.66 4.32 4.09
C ASN A 282 -8.04 5.45 5.04
N PHE A 283 -7.59 6.65 4.73
CA PHE A 283 -8.11 7.86 5.35
C PHE A 283 -9.53 8.06 4.79
N MET A 284 -10.53 7.56 5.48
CA MET A 284 -11.91 7.82 5.13
C MET A 284 -12.24 9.28 5.32
N TYR A 285 -12.51 9.99 4.24
CA TYR A 285 -13.41 11.12 4.25
C TYR A 285 -14.83 10.56 4.34
N SER A 286 -15.42 10.54 5.54
CA SER A 286 -16.85 10.29 5.67
C SER A 286 -17.60 11.46 5.07
N HIS A 287 -18.14 11.28 3.88
CA HIS A 287 -19.23 12.14 3.41
C HIS A 287 -20.50 11.69 4.15
N ASN A 288 -21.13 12.64 4.82
CA ASN A 288 -22.44 12.47 5.44
C ASN A 288 -23.47 12.05 4.38
N TYR A 289 -23.65 10.77 4.18
CA TYR A 289 -24.82 10.25 3.50
C TYR A 289 -25.96 10.17 4.52
N THR A 290 -26.86 11.18 4.50
CA THR A 290 -28.13 11.18 5.22
C THR A 290 -29.21 10.45 4.41
N SER A 291 -29.01 9.21 4.06
CA SER A 291 -30.10 8.30 3.66
C SER A 291 -29.57 6.88 3.77
N ASP A 292 -30.09 6.12 4.74
CA ASP A 292 -29.85 4.70 4.86
C ASP A 292 -30.20 4.00 3.54
N PRO A 293 -29.23 3.38 2.84
CA PRO A 293 -29.58 2.43 1.82
C PRO A 293 -30.14 1.18 2.51
N PRO A 294 -31.22 0.60 2.01
CA PRO A 294 -31.72 -0.66 2.54
C PRO A 294 -30.66 -1.74 2.26
N PHE A 295 -30.02 -2.24 3.31
CA PHE A 295 -28.85 -3.09 3.33
C PHE A 295 -27.53 -2.34 3.05
N GLY A 296 -26.97 -1.75 4.11
CA GLY A 296 -25.68 -1.08 4.09
C GLY A 296 -24.60 -2.00 3.55
N TRP A 297 -23.80 -1.48 2.66
CA TRP A 297 -22.53 -2.02 2.22
C TRP A 297 -21.55 -1.91 3.40
N LEU A 298 -21.70 -2.82 4.35
CA LEU A 298 -20.78 -2.97 5.46
C LEU A 298 -19.54 -3.65 4.88
N HIS A 299 -18.49 -2.89 4.72
CA HIS A 299 -17.20 -3.40 4.30
C HIS A 299 -16.67 -4.39 5.34
N SER A 300 -16.24 -5.53 4.91
CA SER A 300 -16.01 -6.73 5.72
C SER A 300 -14.58 -7.20 5.61
N HIS A 301 -13.64 -6.22 5.58
CA HIS A 301 -12.22 -6.47 5.42
C HIS A 301 -11.53 -6.72 6.75
N VAL A 302 -10.48 -7.54 6.74
CA VAL A 302 -9.55 -7.70 7.85
C VAL A 302 -8.28 -6.89 7.60
N CYS A 303 -7.67 -6.44 8.69
CA CYS A 303 -6.42 -5.70 8.61
C CYS A 303 -5.30 -6.59 8.06
N ILE A 304 -4.59 -6.10 7.05
CA ILE A 304 -3.33 -6.67 6.59
C ILE A 304 -2.18 -5.70 6.90
N MET A 305 -1.04 -6.24 7.31
CA MET A 305 0.12 -5.44 7.67
C MET A 305 1.40 -6.14 7.27
N ALA A 306 2.36 -5.37 6.77
CA ALA A 306 3.69 -5.88 6.48
C ALA A 306 4.77 -4.94 7.05
N LYS A 307 5.82 -5.52 7.61
CA LYS A 307 7.01 -4.81 8.04
C LYS A 307 8.09 -4.97 6.98
N PHE A 308 8.71 -3.87 6.62
CA PHE A 308 9.73 -3.83 5.58
C PHE A 308 11.07 -3.36 6.10
N ARG A 309 12.13 -3.85 5.45
CA ARG A 309 13.50 -3.36 5.57
C ARG A 309 13.96 -2.85 4.21
N VAL A 310 14.47 -1.63 4.18
CA VAL A 310 15.10 -1.07 2.98
C VAL A 310 16.40 -1.81 2.70
N LYS A 311 16.58 -2.25 1.48
CA LYS A 311 17.82 -2.85 1.02
C LYS A 311 18.85 -1.75 0.78
N PRO A 312 20.12 -1.94 1.14
CA PRO A 312 21.15 -1.00 0.78
C PRO A 312 21.23 -0.90 -0.77
N PRO A 313 21.53 0.28 -1.31
CA PRO A 313 21.77 0.43 -2.74
C PRO A 313 22.83 -0.60 -3.19
N ARG A 314 22.56 -1.32 -4.27
CA ARG A 314 23.56 -2.22 -4.84
C ARG A 314 24.72 -1.36 -5.31
N ASP A 315 25.92 -1.65 -4.83
CA ASP A 315 27.15 -1.02 -5.32
C ASP A 315 27.35 -1.49 -6.77
N THR A 316 27.04 -0.60 -7.73
CA THR A 316 27.19 -0.89 -9.15
C THR A 316 28.61 -0.64 -9.65
N ARG A 317 29.56 -0.33 -8.73
CA ARG A 317 30.96 -0.25 -9.11
C ARG A 317 31.42 -1.62 -9.61
N PRO A 318 32.01 -1.71 -10.82
CA PRO A 318 32.58 -2.95 -11.28
C PRO A 318 33.65 -3.39 -10.26
N THR A 319 33.51 -4.57 -9.72
CA THR A 319 34.54 -5.19 -8.86
C THR A 319 35.73 -5.44 -9.78
N THR A 320 36.72 -4.57 -9.75
CA THR A 320 37.98 -4.78 -10.47
C THR A 320 38.60 -6.04 -9.88
N ALA A 321 38.57 -7.13 -10.64
CA ALA A 321 39.20 -8.36 -10.23
C ALA A 321 40.70 -8.09 -10.10
N VAL A 322 41.22 -8.09 -8.86
CA VAL A 322 42.64 -8.00 -8.59
C VAL A 322 43.21 -9.41 -8.79
N PHE A 323 43.76 -9.64 -9.97
CA PHE A 323 44.53 -10.88 -10.21
C PHE A 323 45.86 -10.76 -9.47
N HIS A 324 46.04 -11.50 -8.40
CA HIS A 324 47.36 -11.69 -7.79
C HIS A 324 48.11 -12.72 -8.63
N ASN A 325 49.04 -12.24 -9.43
CA ASN A 325 50.05 -13.09 -10.05
C ASN A 325 50.88 -13.73 -8.88
N ARG A 326 50.69 -14.99 -8.65
CA ARG A 326 51.62 -15.77 -7.86
C ARG A 326 52.84 -16.07 -8.76
N SER A 327 53.93 -15.40 -8.51
CA SER A 327 55.27 -15.77 -8.98
C SER A 327 55.84 -16.93 -8.15
#